data_d2d983b4a53fffd0feb2af5ad15a4610
#
_entry.id   d2d983b4a53fffd0feb2af5ad15a4610
#
_cell.length_a   1.000
_cell.length_b   1.000
_cell.length_c   1.000
_cell.angle_alpha   90.00
_cell.angle_beta   90.00
_cell.angle_gamma   90.00
#
_symmetry.space_group_name_H-M   'P 1'
#
loop_
_entity.id
_entity.type
_entity.pdbx_description
1 polymer ?
#
loop_
_entity_poly.entity_id
_entity_poly.type
_entity_poly.pdbx_seq_one_letter_code
_entity_poly.pdbx_strand_id
1 'polypeptide(L)'
;MSKPMKTTAELVALLNAELRKQDACTGVSVEGVTPVADEKVAYTWTATALRRSGGPVPGQCARFFVAAVRLLQQQYDLAPEE
;
A
#
# COMPACT_ATOMS: atom_id res chain seq x y z
N MET A 1 14.56 11.06 -13.56
CA MET A 1 14.21 9.68 -13.97
C MET A 1 12.80 9.36 -13.51
N SER A 2 12.03 8.75 -14.38
CA SER A 2 10.67 8.33 -14.02
C SER A 2 10.73 7.05 -13.18
N LYS A 3 9.82 6.93 -12.24
CA LYS A 3 9.68 5.72 -11.43
C LYS A 3 9.11 4.58 -12.27
N PRO A 4 9.49 3.33 -12.00
CA PRO A 4 8.80 2.20 -12.61
C PRO A 4 7.32 2.21 -12.25
N MET A 5 6.48 1.78 -13.17
CA MET A 5 5.03 1.73 -12.94
C MET A 5 4.60 0.32 -12.56
N LYS A 6 3.63 0.25 -11.65
CA LYS A 6 3.03 -1.00 -11.20
C LYS A 6 1.51 -0.90 -11.31
N THR A 7 0.86 -2.00 -11.61
CA THR A 7 -0.61 -2.05 -11.63
C THR A 7 -1.15 -2.06 -10.19
N THR A 8 -2.46 -1.82 -10.04
CA THR A 8 -3.11 -1.91 -8.73
C THR A 8 -2.89 -3.28 -8.10
N ALA A 9 -3.03 -4.35 -8.88
CA ALA A 9 -2.82 -5.71 -8.38
C ALA A 9 -1.38 -5.94 -7.91
N GLU A 10 -0.41 -5.42 -8.65
CA GLU A 10 1.00 -5.55 -8.28
C GLU A 10 1.32 -4.78 -6.98
N LEU A 11 0.78 -3.57 -6.84
CA LEU A 11 0.98 -2.77 -5.63
C LEU A 11 0.33 -3.42 -4.41
N VAL A 12 -0.87 -3.97 -4.56
CA VAL A 12 -1.54 -4.72 -3.49
C VAL A 12 -0.70 -5.93 -3.08
N ALA A 13 -0.15 -6.66 -4.04
CA ALA A 13 0.69 -7.83 -3.76
C ALA A 13 1.96 -7.43 -3.00
N LEU A 14 2.60 -6.32 -3.41
CA LEU A 14 3.79 -5.80 -2.73
C LEU A 14 3.49 -5.38 -1.30
N LEU A 15 2.37 -4.67 -1.08
CA LEU A 15 1.96 -4.25 0.26
C LEU A 15 1.65 -5.44 1.15
N ASN A 16 0.94 -6.43 0.63
CA ASN A 16 0.63 -7.64 1.39
C ASN A 16 1.90 -8.43 1.73
N ALA A 17 2.87 -8.46 0.82
CA ALA A 17 4.16 -9.11 1.09
C ALA A 17 4.91 -8.40 2.23
N GLU A 18 4.87 -7.07 2.28
CA GLU A 18 5.46 -6.31 3.38
C GLU A 18 4.77 -6.58 4.70
N LEU A 19 3.43 -6.65 4.70
CA LEU A 19 2.66 -6.96 5.91
C LEU A 19 3.00 -8.34 6.49
N ARG A 20 3.26 -9.32 5.62
CA ARG A 20 3.59 -10.68 6.07
C ARG A 20 4.92 -10.76 6.82
N LYS A 21 5.79 -9.78 6.65
CA LYS A 21 7.08 -9.73 7.35
C LYS A 21 6.92 -9.32 8.82
N GLN A 22 5.75 -8.84 9.22
CA GLN A 22 5.48 -8.32 10.56
C GLN A 22 4.49 -9.22 11.30
N ASP A 23 4.90 -9.73 12.47
CA ASP A 23 4.02 -10.56 13.29
C ASP A 23 2.78 -9.77 13.73
N ALA A 24 2.93 -8.48 13.98
CA ALA A 24 1.81 -7.62 14.37
C ALA A 24 0.75 -7.49 13.28
N CYS A 25 1.07 -7.86 12.04
CA CYS A 25 0.17 -7.80 10.90
C CYS A 25 -0.39 -9.16 10.49
N THR A 26 -0.29 -10.16 11.37
CA THR A 26 -0.84 -11.50 11.10
C THR A 26 -2.35 -11.40 10.84
N GLY A 27 -2.80 -11.93 9.70
CA GLY A 27 -4.21 -11.90 9.32
C GLY A 27 -4.67 -10.56 8.75
N VAL A 28 -3.77 -9.58 8.60
CA VAL A 28 -4.10 -8.28 8.03
C VAL A 28 -3.78 -8.27 6.54
N SER A 29 -4.65 -7.66 5.75
CA SER A 29 -4.43 -7.50 4.32
C SER A 29 -4.90 -6.12 3.85
N VAL A 30 -4.35 -5.70 2.70
CA VAL A 30 -4.76 -4.47 2.02
C VAL A 30 -5.91 -4.82 1.08
N GLU A 31 -6.97 -4.01 1.09
CA GLU A 31 -8.10 -4.24 0.21
C GLU A 31 -7.84 -3.79 -1.22
N GLY A 32 -7.06 -2.72 -1.40
CA GLY A 32 -6.79 -2.22 -2.74
C GLY A 32 -5.94 -0.96 -2.74
N VAL A 33 -5.81 -0.39 -3.92
CA VAL A 33 -5.03 0.83 -4.18
C VAL A 33 -5.92 1.77 -4.99
N THR A 34 -5.87 3.05 -4.64
CA THR A 34 -6.67 4.10 -5.30
C THR A 34 -5.73 5.10 -5.97
N PRO A 35 -6.04 5.55 -7.20
CA PRO A 35 -5.24 6.60 -7.83
C PRO A 35 -5.42 7.94 -7.12
N VAL A 36 -4.36 8.74 -7.10
CA VAL A 36 -4.36 10.10 -6.56
C VAL A 36 -4.05 11.05 -7.68
N ALA A 37 -4.93 12.01 -7.92
CA ALA A 37 -4.80 13.00 -8.99
C ALA A 37 -4.46 14.39 -8.48
N ASP A 38 -3.78 14.50 -7.33
CA ASP A 38 -3.40 15.77 -6.73
C ASP A 38 -1.98 16.14 -7.14
N GLU A 39 -1.83 17.23 -7.88
CA GLU A 39 -0.54 17.72 -8.35
C GLU A 39 0.39 18.19 -7.23
N LYS A 40 -0.16 18.47 -6.06
CA LYS A 40 0.61 18.94 -4.90
C LYS A 40 1.39 17.84 -4.19
N VAL A 41 1.06 16.58 -4.45
CA VAL A 41 1.74 15.45 -3.83
C VAL A 41 2.63 14.73 -4.85
N ALA A 42 3.69 14.11 -4.34
CA ALA A 42 4.69 13.46 -5.20
C ALA A 42 4.33 12.03 -5.59
N TYR A 43 3.21 11.51 -5.11
CA TYR A 43 2.80 10.14 -5.39
C TYR A 43 1.52 10.12 -6.24
N THR A 44 1.35 9.05 -7.00
CA THR A 44 0.23 8.89 -7.92
C THR A 44 -0.83 7.91 -7.43
N TRP A 45 -0.63 7.34 -6.25
CA TRP A 45 -1.54 6.35 -5.68
C TRP A 45 -1.46 6.34 -4.17
N THR A 46 -2.49 5.82 -3.55
CA THR A 46 -2.50 5.55 -2.12
C THR A 46 -3.19 4.21 -1.86
N ALA A 47 -2.89 3.59 -0.74
CA ALA A 47 -3.54 2.34 -0.36
C ALA A 47 -4.88 2.63 0.30
N THR A 48 -5.83 1.73 0.09
CA THR A 48 -7.12 1.76 0.78
C THR A 48 -6.98 1.17 2.19
N ALA A 49 -8.10 1.02 2.90
CA ALA A 49 -8.08 0.57 4.29
C ALA A 49 -7.50 -0.83 4.45
N LEU A 50 -6.92 -1.08 5.62
CA LEU A 50 -6.53 -2.41 6.03
C LEU A 50 -7.74 -3.19 6.54
N ARG A 51 -7.72 -4.49 6.33
CA ARG A 51 -8.71 -5.40 6.86
C ARG A 51 -8.02 -6.51 7.63
N ARG A 52 -8.56 -6.87 8.78
CA ARG A 52 -8.08 -7.99 9.58
C ARG A 52 -9.22 -8.97 9.83
N SER A 53 -8.95 -10.23 9.59
CA SER A 53 -9.90 -11.30 9.92
C SER A 53 -9.91 -11.48 11.43
N GLY A 54 -11.08 -11.32 12.05
CA GLY A 54 -11.29 -11.60 13.46
C GLY A 54 -11.05 -10.45 14.43
N GLY A 55 -10.95 -9.20 13.97
CA GLY A 55 -10.86 -8.07 14.89
C GLY A 55 -10.21 -6.82 14.32
N PRO A 56 -9.97 -5.80 15.17
CA PRO A 56 -9.35 -4.56 14.70
C PRO A 56 -7.89 -4.74 14.36
N VAL A 57 -7.38 -3.87 13.48
CA VAL A 57 -5.97 -3.85 13.10
C VAL A 57 -5.14 -3.32 14.28
N PRO A 58 -4.07 -4.04 14.71
CA PRO A 58 -3.19 -3.53 15.76
C PRO A 58 -2.53 -2.22 15.37
N GLY A 59 -2.33 -1.34 16.35
CA GLY A 59 -1.69 -0.04 16.10
C GLY A 59 -0.29 -0.14 15.53
N GLN A 60 0.50 -1.13 15.96
CA GLN A 60 1.84 -1.36 15.41
C GLN A 60 1.77 -1.73 13.93
N CYS A 61 0.80 -2.54 13.54
CA CYS A 61 0.61 -2.90 12.15
C CYS A 61 0.22 -1.68 11.31
N ALA A 62 -0.69 -0.85 11.82
CA ALA A 62 -1.11 0.36 11.12
C ALA A 62 0.07 1.30 10.87
N ARG A 63 0.95 1.48 11.85
CA ARG A 63 2.15 2.32 11.71
C ARG A 63 3.13 1.75 10.69
N PHE A 64 3.36 0.46 10.73
CA PHE A 64 4.21 -0.22 9.77
C PHE A 64 3.64 -0.08 8.35
N PHE A 65 2.33 -0.23 8.23
CA PHE A 65 1.65 -0.10 6.94
C PHE A 65 1.84 1.28 6.33
N VAL A 66 1.67 2.34 7.12
CA VAL A 66 1.86 3.72 6.64
C VAL A 66 3.29 3.89 6.12
N ALA A 67 4.28 3.38 6.84
CA ALA A 67 5.68 3.46 6.41
C ALA A 67 5.92 2.67 5.11
N ALA A 68 5.32 1.48 4.99
CA ALA A 68 5.45 0.66 3.79
C ALA A 68 4.81 1.34 2.58
N VAL A 69 3.64 1.95 2.76
CA VAL A 69 2.97 2.70 1.69
C VAL A 69 3.85 3.85 1.20
N ARG A 70 4.40 4.63 2.13
CA ARG A 70 5.27 5.76 1.78
C ARG A 70 6.51 5.31 1.01
N LEU A 71 7.12 4.21 1.44
CA LEU A 71 8.29 3.69 0.78
C LEU A 71 7.98 3.27 -0.66
N LEU A 72 6.89 2.54 -0.85
CA LEU A 72 6.48 2.10 -2.19
C LEU A 72 6.03 3.26 -3.06
N GLN A 73 5.39 4.27 -2.49
CA GLN A 73 5.03 5.49 -3.23
C GLN A 73 6.25 6.23 -3.76
N GLN A 74 7.38 6.15 -3.05
CA GLN A 74 8.64 6.73 -3.50
C GLN A 74 9.31 5.91 -4.60
N GLN A 75 9.06 4.61 -4.61
CA GLN A 75 9.71 3.69 -5.55
C GLN A 75 8.91 3.48 -6.85
N TYR A 76 7.58 3.57 -6.77
CA TYR A 76 6.71 3.20 -7.90
C TYR A 76 5.59 4.21 -8.11
N ASP A 77 5.22 4.39 -9.38
CA ASP A 77 4.01 5.09 -9.77
C ASP A 77 2.95 4.06 -10.17
N LEU A 78 1.69 4.47 -10.09
CA LEU A 78 0.58 3.61 -10.52
C LEU A 78 0.47 3.63 -12.05
N ALA A 79 0.47 2.44 -12.65
CA ALA A 79 0.25 2.31 -14.08
C ALA A 79 -1.18 2.71 -14.42
N PRO A 80 -1.39 3.39 -15.57
CA PRO A 80 -2.75 3.72 -15.99
C PRO A 80 -3.54 2.44 -16.25
N GLU A 81 -4.79 2.44 -15.81
CA GLU A 81 -5.71 1.35 -16.08
C GLU A 81 -6.40 1.59 -17.41
N GLU A 82 -6.44 0.56 -18.21
CA GLU A 82 -7.16 0.59 -19.49
C GLU A 82 -8.59 0.11 -19.32
#